data_f6ec89303e0d052dc2641e0bb03cda49
#
_entry.id   f6ec89303e0d052dc2641e0bb03cda49
#
_cell.length_a   1.000
_cell.length_b   1.000
_cell.length_c   1.000
_cell.angle_alpha   90.00
_cell.angle_beta   90.00
_cell.angle_gamma   90.00
#
_symmetry.space_group_name_H-M   'P 1'
#
loop_
_entity.id
_entity.type
_entity.pdbx_description
1 polymer ?
#
loop_
_entity_poly.entity_id
_entity_poly.type
_entity_poly.pdbx_seq_one_letter_code
_entity_poly.pdbx_strand_id
1 'polypeptide(L)'
;MKVISPLLLENIICYEPIIKEIRDKIPEFIINSQNEQNINKLTSDEPLKINVIKDDESKYININFSVSGLRKNLNEISEAIIHYQLLYNSSLMSLISFTEWFLSQILHDYFEKFPDVADISEKTITFQDLRDIGTIEDARRYLIESKIESILWGDFEDWLKLFKDKFKLSLSYIEENKPMLIEVFQRRNILVHNGGRVNSIYIAKVAAEFRKDLSIGDMVNIKPQYLERSINLFERSFIILAAELWKKLAPSDDNRARLNTIAFDHLCAENWEVAESLSYFIMSDKKLPEKDRLIGTMNYWQCLKWQGRFEEIRGHIEETDFSAKDEIFVLAQFALLDKNKEFFNLVPRLLESNKITHDDLSLWPIFREIRKDPIYLNYQQ
;
A
#
# COMPACT_ATOMS: atom_id res chain seq x y z
N MET A 1 -11.51 -22.65 22.67
CA MET A 1 -10.49 -22.30 21.66
C MET A 1 -10.98 -21.03 20.96
N LYS A 2 -10.66 -19.86 21.51
CA LYS A 2 -11.05 -18.59 20.91
C LYS A 2 -10.18 -18.40 19.68
N VAL A 3 -10.82 -18.33 18.56
CA VAL A 3 -10.23 -17.99 17.26
C VAL A 3 -9.43 -16.71 17.44
N ILE A 4 -8.14 -16.78 17.18
CA ILE A 4 -7.29 -15.58 17.08
C ILE A 4 -7.82 -14.83 15.87
N SER A 5 -8.22 -13.83 16.21
CA SER A 5 -9.25 -12.88 15.93
C SER A 5 -9.41 -12.60 14.45
N PRO A 6 -10.64 -12.56 13.97
CA PRO A 6 -11.03 -11.75 12.83
C PRO A 6 -10.43 -10.33 12.89
N LEU A 7 -10.04 -9.86 14.09
CA LEU A 7 -9.49 -8.53 14.31
C LEU A 7 -8.20 -8.24 13.52
N LEU A 8 -7.29 -9.17 13.34
CA LEU A 8 -6.09 -8.92 12.53
C LEU A 8 -6.45 -8.78 11.05
N LEU A 9 -7.40 -9.60 10.59
CA LEU A 9 -7.96 -9.48 9.25
C LEU A 9 -8.82 -8.23 9.11
N GLU A 10 -9.68 -7.95 10.09
CA GLU A 10 -10.48 -6.72 10.13
C GLU A 10 -9.59 -5.48 10.20
N ASN A 11 -8.47 -5.52 10.90
CA ASN A 11 -7.52 -4.41 10.93
C ASN A 11 -6.78 -4.24 9.59
N ILE A 12 -6.42 -5.32 8.90
CA ILE A 12 -5.87 -5.25 7.54
C ILE A 12 -6.93 -4.71 6.58
N ILE A 13 -8.17 -5.16 6.67
CA ILE A 13 -9.32 -4.71 5.87
C ILE A 13 -9.71 -3.27 6.23
N CYS A 14 -9.60 -2.85 7.51
CA CYS A 14 -9.87 -1.46 7.91
C CYS A 14 -8.81 -0.46 7.42
N TYR A 15 -7.61 -0.91 7.08
CA TYR A 15 -6.58 -0.04 6.49
C TYR A 15 -6.93 0.36 5.05
N GLU A 16 -7.53 -0.56 4.30
CA GLU A 16 -7.90 -0.37 2.90
C GLU A 16 -8.91 0.77 2.66
N PRO A 17 -10.01 0.91 3.45
CA PRO A 17 -10.92 2.03 3.27
C PRO A 17 -10.28 3.40 3.52
N ILE A 18 -9.36 3.49 4.49
CA ILE A 18 -8.69 4.75 4.82
C ILE A 18 -7.69 5.13 3.73
N ILE A 19 -6.91 4.17 3.23
CA ILE A 19 -6.00 4.37 2.11
C ILE A 19 -6.77 4.71 0.84
N LYS A 20 -7.88 4.01 0.58
CA LYS A 20 -8.76 4.30 -0.53
C LYS A 20 -9.38 5.69 -0.41
N GLU A 21 -9.84 6.08 0.77
CA GLU A 21 -10.36 7.43 1.02
C GLU A 21 -9.29 8.51 0.81
N ILE A 22 -8.05 8.29 1.23
CA ILE A 22 -6.91 9.18 0.94
C ILE A 22 -6.63 9.23 -0.56
N ARG A 23 -6.63 8.08 -1.25
CA ARG A 23 -6.39 7.97 -2.70
C ARG A 23 -7.50 8.63 -3.51
N ASP A 24 -8.76 8.39 -3.18
CA ASP A 24 -9.94 8.91 -3.91
C ASP A 24 -10.16 10.41 -3.68
N LYS A 25 -9.67 10.96 -2.57
CA LYS A 25 -9.73 12.40 -2.27
C LYS A 25 -8.55 13.21 -2.80
N ILE A 26 -7.53 12.56 -3.40
CA ILE A 26 -6.47 13.26 -4.11
C ILE A 26 -7.03 13.72 -5.48
N PRO A 27 -7.34 15.00 -5.69
CA PRO A 27 -7.87 15.45 -6.97
C PRO A 27 -6.81 15.25 -8.08
N GLU A 28 -7.18 14.67 -9.21
CA GLU A 28 -6.37 14.58 -10.43
C GLU A 28 -5.89 15.95 -10.96
N PHE A 29 -6.27 17.02 -10.30
CA PHE A 29 -6.21 18.40 -10.81
C PHE A 29 -4.84 19.07 -10.68
N ILE A 30 -3.79 18.44 -10.10
CA ILE A 30 -2.49 19.11 -9.85
C ILE A 30 -1.41 18.80 -10.90
N ILE A 31 -1.76 18.20 -12.04
CA ILE A 31 -0.76 17.82 -13.05
C ILE A 31 -0.09 19.02 -13.76
N ASN A 32 -0.56 20.25 -13.61
CA ASN A 32 -0.08 21.39 -14.41
C ASN A 32 0.55 22.56 -13.66
N SER A 33 1.01 22.43 -12.42
CA SER A 33 1.68 23.55 -11.72
C SER A 33 3.21 23.63 -11.97
N GLN A 34 3.66 23.49 -13.23
CA GLN A 34 5.07 23.78 -13.60
C GLN A 34 5.39 25.27 -13.80
N ASN A 35 4.51 26.18 -13.35
CA ASN A 35 4.67 27.62 -13.60
C ASN A 35 4.98 28.48 -12.36
N GLU A 36 5.63 27.93 -11.31
CA GLU A 36 6.06 28.73 -10.15
C GLU A 36 7.04 29.89 -10.50
N GLN A 37 7.73 29.82 -11.64
CA GLN A 37 8.68 30.86 -12.05
C GLN A 37 8.01 32.14 -12.63
N ASN A 38 6.72 32.09 -12.97
CA ASN A 38 6.02 33.26 -13.54
C ASN A 38 5.24 34.09 -12.51
N ILE A 39 4.99 33.58 -11.33
CA ILE A 39 4.21 34.28 -10.28
C ILE A 39 4.98 35.50 -9.72
N ASN A 40 6.31 35.41 -9.65
CA ASN A 40 7.15 36.48 -9.11
C ASN A 40 7.35 37.70 -10.04
N LYS A 41 6.85 37.66 -11.28
CA LYS A 41 6.91 38.78 -12.23
C LYS A 41 5.67 39.69 -12.25
N LEU A 42 4.62 39.33 -11.50
CA LEU A 42 3.33 40.01 -11.54
C LEU A 42 3.13 41.08 -10.42
N THR A 43 4.23 41.60 -9.86
CA THR A 43 4.16 42.57 -8.76
C THR A 43 4.17 44.04 -9.20
N SER A 44 3.99 44.37 -10.49
CA SER A 44 3.84 45.76 -10.92
C SER A 44 2.37 46.15 -11.14
N ASP A 45 2.01 47.33 -10.68
CA ASP A 45 0.66 47.90 -10.71
C ASP A 45 0.15 48.30 -12.12
N GLU A 46 0.74 47.80 -13.18
CA GLU A 46 0.32 48.08 -14.56
C GLU A 46 -0.70 47.05 -15.08
N PRO A 47 -1.74 47.50 -15.82
CA PRO A 47 -2.76 46.61 -16.38
C PRO A 47 -2.13 45.75 -17.51
N LEU A 48 -2.14 44.44 -17.35
CA LEU A 48 -1.71 43.50 -18.39
C LEU A 48 -2.64 43.58 -19.59
N LYS A 49 -2.10 44.04 -20.72
CA LYS A 49 -2.76 43.98 -22.03
C LYS A 49 -2.33 42.70 -22.75
N ILE A 50 -3.25 41.76 -22.90
CA ILE A 50 -3.04 40.56 -23.70
C ILE A 50 -3.69 40.78 -25.06
N ASN A 51 -2.86 40.90 -26.10
CA ASN A 51 -3.31 40.92 -27.47
C ASN A 51 -3.37 39.50 -28.02
N VAL A 52 -4.55 38.98 -28.29
CA VAL A 52 -4.72 37.71 -29.00
C VAL A 52 -4.87 38.02 -30.49
N ILE A 53 -3.87 37.71 -31.29
CA ILE A 53 -3.95 37.78 -32.76
C ILE A 53 -4.54 36.45 -33.23
N LYS A 54 -5.74 36.46 -33.78
CA LYS A 54 -6.27 35.40 -34.62
C LYS A 54 -6.15 35.85 -36.07
N ASP A 55 -5.56 35.01 -36.89
CA ASP A 55 -5.51 35.20 -38.34
C ASP A 55 -6.94 35.27 -38.93
N ASP A 56 -7.05 36.20 -39.89
CA ASP A 56 -8.21 36.60 -40.71
C ASP A 56 -9.38 37.30 -40.00
N GLU A 57 -9.51 38.58 -40.41
CA GLU A 57 -10.51 39.60 -40.10
C GLU A 57 -10.41 40.23 -38.69
N SER A 58 -9.80 41.41 -38.72
CA SER A 58 -9.57 42.34 -37.60
C SER A 58 -10.80 42.56 -36.70
N LYS A 59 -10.87 41.76 -35.65
CA LYS A 59 -11.65 42.07 -34.44
C LYS A 59 -10.70 41.97 -33.23
N TYR A 60 -10.27 43.14 -32.74
CA TYR A 60 -9.54 43.27 -31.50
C TYR A 60 -10.51 43.00 -30.35
N ILE A 61 -10.31 41.93 -29.57
CA ILE A 61 -10.95 41.74 -28.30
C ILE A 61 -10.04 42.31 -27.21
N ASN A 62 -10.34 43.53 -26.76
CA ASN A 62 -9.70 44.10 -25.60
C ASN A 62 -10.29 43.46 -24.33
N ILE A 63 -9.58 42.53 -23.72
CA ILE A 63 -9.97 42.01 -22.42
C ILE A 63 -9.27 42.86 -21.36
N ASN A 64 -9.99 43.75 -20.74
CA ASN A 64 -9.52 44.54 -19.59
C ASN A 64 -9.71 43.67 -18.34
N PHE A 65 -8.64 43.15 -17.81
CA PHE A 65 -8.64 42.56 -16.47
C PHE A 65 -8.43 43.65 -15.43
N SER A 66 -9.33 43.76 -14.46
CA SER A 66 -9.08 44.61 -13.29
C SER A 66 -7.98 43.96 -12.44
N VAL A 67 -6.97 44.72 -12.06
CA VAL A 67 -5.87 44.26 -11.18
C VAL A 67 -6.42 43.69 -9.86
N SER A 68 -7.56 44.18 -9.37
CA SER A 68 -8.22 43.67 -8.19
C SER A 68 -8.81 42.26 -8.36
N GLY A 69 -9.35 41.91 -9.54
CA GLY A 69 -9.86 40.57 -9.85
C GLY A 69 -8.72 39.57 -9.99
N LEU A 70 -7.60 39.93 -10.65
CA LEU A 70 -6.40 39.10 -10.75
C LEU A 70 -5.79 38.84 -9.36
N ARG A 71 -5.70 39.87 -8.51
CA ARG A 71 -5.16 39.73 -7.16
C ARG A 71 -6.02 38.83 -6.29
N LYS A 72 -7.34 38.90 -6.42
CA LYS A 72 -8.27 38.01 -5.73
C LYS A 72 -8.08 36.54 -6.18
N ASN A 73 -8.05 36.29 -7.48
CA ASN A 73 -7.85 34.96 -8.05
C ASN A 73 -6.47 34.37 -7.69
N LEU A 74 -5.41 35.19 -7.66
CA LEU A 74 -4.08 34.76 -7.24
C LEU A 74 -4.03 34.41 -5.75
N ASN A 75 -4.75 35.16 -4.90
CA ASN A 75 -4.86 34.85 -3.48
C ASN A 75 -5.62 33.54 -3.27
N GLU A 76 -6.75 33.34 -3.95
CA GLU A 76 -7.53 32.09 -3.88
C GLU A 76 -6.69 30.88 -4.35
N ILE A 77 -5.93 31.02 -5.42
CA ILE A 77 -5.00 29.95 -5.91
C ILE A 77 -3.89 29.72 -4.87
N SER A 78 -3.31 30.76 -4.29
CA SER A 78 -2.28 30.64 -3.26
C SER A 78 -2.79 29.94 -2.01
N GLU A 79 -3.99 30.30 -1.54
CA GLU A 79 -4.65 29.63 -0.43
C GLU A 79 -4.96 28.17 -0.74
N ALA A 80 -5.42 27.86 -1.95
CA ALA A 80 -5.66 26.49 -2.38
C ALA A 80 -4.37 25.66 -2.37
N ILE A 81 -3.26 26.19 -2.90
CA ILE A 81 -1.95 25.52 -2.88
C ILE A 81 -1.51 25.22 -1.45
N ILE A 82 -1.67 26.17 -0.53
CA ILE A 82 -1.32 25.99 0.89
C ILE A 82 -2.18 24.90 1.52
N HIS A 83 -3.48 24.87 1.24
CA HIS A 83 -4.39 23.85 1.75
C HIS A 83 -4.04 22.46 1.22
N TYR A 84 -3.73 22.33 -0.08
CA TYR A 84 -3.29 21.04 -0.66
C TYR A 84 -1.96 20.58 -0.05
N GLN A 85 -0.99 21.48 0.12
CA GLN A 85 0.28 21.10 0.75
C GLN A 85 0.08 20.65 2.20
N LEU A 86 -0.80 21.32 2.95
CA LEU A 86 -1.17 20.91 4.30
C LEU A 86 -1.82 19.52 4.30
N LEU A 87 -2.72 19.24 3.33
CA LEU A 87 -3.38 17.94 3.19
C LEU A 87 -2.36 16.83 2.94
N TYR A 88 -1.43 17.01 1.97
CA TYR A 88 -0.41 16.00 1.69
C TYR A 88 0.53 15.77 2.86
N ASN A 89 0.96 16.83 3.54
CA ASN A 89 1.79 16.72 4.73
C ASN A 89 1.06 15.96 5.85
N SER A 90 -0.21 16.28 6.07
CA SER A 90 -1.06 15.62 7.07
C SER A 90 -1.30 14.14 6.70
N SER A 91 -1.50 13.85 5.42
CA SER A 91 -1.68 12.47 4.94
C SER A 91 -0.43 11.63 5.18
N LEU A 92 0.78 12.17 4.93
CA LEU A 92 2.02 11.46 5.24
C LEU A 92 2.19 11.22 6.75
N MET A 93 1.87 12.23 7.57
CA MET A 93 1.90 12.08 9.04
C MET A 93 0.91 11.00 9.49
N SER A 94 -0.30 11.01 8.94
CA SER A 94 -1.34 10.02 9.24
C SER A 94 -0.92 8.60 8.82
N LEU A 95 -0.29 8.44 7.65
CA LEU A 95 0.24 7.14 7.20
C LEU A 95 1.17 6.51 8.25
N ILE A 96 2.09 7.29 8.79
CA ILE A 96 3.00 6.80 9.83
C ILE A 96 2.25 6.51 11.13
N SER A 97 1.35 7.38 11.56
CA SER A 97 0.57 7.16 12.80
C SER A 97 -0.32 5.91 12.72
N PHE A 98 -0.94 5.66 11.57
CA PHE A 98 -1.68 4.41 11.34
C PHE A 98 -0.75 3.19 11.32
N THR A 99 0.45 3.32 10.78
CA THR A 99 1.45 2.25 10.81
C THR A 99 1.87 1.94 12.26
N GLU A 100 2.14 2.96 13.07
CA GLU A 100 2.44 2.82 14.50
C GLU A 100 1.30 2.14 15.25
N TRP A 101 0.06 2.56 14.99
CA TRP A 101 -1.13 1.92 15.56
C TRP A 101 -1.27 0.45 15.14
N PHE A 102 -1.11 0.15 13.85
CA PHE A 102 -1.14 -1.21 13.31
C PHE A 102 -0.09 -2.10 13.98
N LEU A 103 1.14 -1.60 14.12
CA LEU A 103 2.21 -2.32 14.82
C LEU A 103 1.87 -2.55 16.29
N SER A 104 1.26 -1.57 16.96
CA SER A 104 0.78 -1.73 18.33
C SER A 104 -0.19 -2.91 18.46
N GLN A 105 -1.18 -3.03 17.55
CA GLN A 105 -2.14 -4.14 17.56
C GLN A 105 -1.45 -5.50 17.33
N ILE A 106 -0.55 -5.58 16.35
CA ILE A 106 0.21 -6.80 16.08
C ILE A 106 1.06 -7.21 17.29
N LEU A 107 1.75 -6.25 17.90
CA LEU A 107 2.59 -6.51 19.07
C LEU A 107 1.75 -6.97 20.26
N HIS A 108 0.56 -6.38 20.43
CA HIS A 108 -0.38 -6.79 21.47
C HIS A 108 -0.77 -8.26 21.32
N ASP A 109 -1.29 -8.65 20.14
CA ASP A 109 -1.67 -10.02 19.85
C ASP A 109 -0.49 -11.00 20.00
N TYR A 110 0.71 -10.57 19.61
CA TYR A 110 1.89 -11.41 19.70
C TYR A 110 2.33 -11.62 21.15
N PHE A 111 2.38 -10.59 21.96
CA PHE A 111 2.81 -10.66 23.36
C PHE A 111 1.75 -11.33 24.26
N GLU A 112 0.47 -11.19 23.93
CA GLU A 112 -0.59 -11.95 24.60
C GLU A 112 -0.40 -13.46 24.42
N LYS A 113 0.03 -13.87 23.23
CA LYS A 113 0.27 -15.29 22.92
C LYS A 113 1.62 -15.79 23.39
N PHE A 114 2.64 -14.94 23.35
CA PHE A 114 4.02 -15.25 23.69
C PHE A 114 4.60 -14.23 24.69
N PRO A 115 4.11 -14.23 25.94
CA PRO A 115 4.50 -13.22 26.94
C PRO A 115 6.01 -13.22 27.27
N ASP A 116 6.66 -14.38 27.16
CA ASP A 116 8.10 -14.49 27.38
C ASP A 116 8.94 -13.67 26.40
N VAL A 117 8.44 -13.45 25.19
CA VAL A 117 9.13 -12.62 24.17
C VAL A 117 9.09 -11.14 24.52
N ALA A 118 8.09 -10.71 25.29
CA ALA A 118 7.99 -9.34 25.76
C ALA A 118 9.00 -8.99 26.86
N ASP A 119 9.72 -9.99 27.40
CA ASP A 119 10.64 -9.86 28.54
C ASP A 119 9.95 -9.23 29.79
N ILE A 120 8.63 -9.48 29.95
CA ILE A 120 7.85 -8.91 31.08
C ILE A 120 8.11 -9.63 32.40
N SER A 121 8.56 -10.89 32.33
CA SER A 121 8.91 -11.69 33.52
C SER A 121 10.08 -11.11 34.33
N GLU A 122 10.92 -10.28 33.71
CA GLU A 122 12.03 -9.59 34.37
C GLU A 122 11.63 -8.23 34.97
N LYS A 123 10.39 -7.79 34.70
CA LYS A 123 9.89 -6.52 35.23
C LYS A 123 9.37 -6.67 36.65
N THR A 124 9.70 -5.70 37.50
CA THR A 124 9.18 -5.62 38.84
C THR A 124 8.10 -4.54 38.93
N ILE A 125 7.00 -4.89 39.58
CA ILE A 125 5.93 -3.95 39.93
C ILE A 125 5.94 -3.80 41.43
N THR A 126 5.81 -2.58 41.97
CA THR A 126 5.67 -2.37 43.39
C THR A 126 4.32 -2.87 43.90
N PHE A 127 4.24 -3.19 45.19
CA PHE A 127 2.98 -3.58 45.79
C PHE A 127 1.94 -2.45 45.72
N GLN A 128 2.39 -1.21 45.75
CA GLN A 128 1.52 -0.04 45.57
C GLN A 128 0.91 -0.04 44.16
N ASP A 129 1.75 -0.18 43.11
CA ASP A 129 1.30 -0.22 41.72
C ASP A 129 0.32 -1.36 41.50
N LEU A 130 0.62 -2.57 42.03
CA LEU A 130 -0.26 -3.71 41.91
C LEU A 130 -1.63 -3.46 42.55
N ARG A 131 -1.66 -2.80 43.71
CA ARG A 131 -2.90 -2.44 44.39
C ARG A 131 -3.72 -1.43 43.57
N ASP A 132 -3.05 -0.48 42.93
CA ASP A 132 -3.68 0.57 42.17
C ASP A 132 -4.17 0.05 40.80
N ILE A 133 -3.48 -0.91 40.19
CA ILE A 133 -3.89 -1.61 38.96
C ILE A 133 -5.02 -2.59 39.23
N GLY A 134 -5.03 -3.30 40.35
CA GLY A 134 -6.09 -4.17 40.80
C GLY A 134 -5.74 -5.66 40.75
N THR A 135 -5.84 -6.31 39.60
CA THR A 135 -5.58 -7.76 39.47
C THR A 135 -4.20 -8.06 38.87
N ILE A 136 -3.72 -9.28 39.07
CA ILE A 136 -2.49 -9.77 38.42
C ILE A 136 -2.63 -9.75 36.89
N GLU A 137 -3.83 -10.04 36.39
CA GLU A 137 -4.10 -10.03 34.95
C GLU A 137 -4.07 -8.60 34.38
N ASP A 138 -4.59 -7.63 35.10
CA ASP A 138 -4.49 -6.22 34.73
C ASP A 138 -3.03 -5.72 34.78
N ALA A 139 -2.27 -6.19 35.77
CA ALA A 139 -0.85 -5.89 35.88
C ALA A 139 -0.05 -6.48 34.71
N ARG A 140 -0.36 -7.69 34.28
CA ARG A 140 0.23 -8.31 33.09
C ARG A 140 -0.08 -7.49 31.83
N ARG A 141 -1.34 -7.10 31.66
CA ARG A 141 -1.76 -6.24 30.53
C ARG A 141 -1.02 -4.91 30.52
N TYR A 142 -0.95 -4.24 31.68
CA TYR A 142 -0.20 -2.99 31.85
C TYR A 142 1.28 -3.13 31.44
N LEU A 143 1.92 -4.23 31.82
CA LEU A 143 3.32 -4.48 31.44
C LEU A 143 3.48 -4.71 29.95
N ILE A 144 2.55 -5.42 29.30
CA ILE A 144 2.54 -5.60 27.84
C ILE A 144 2.35 -4.25 27.14
N GLU A 145 1.38 -3.45 27.53
CA GLU A 145 1.12 -2.13 26.98
C GLU A 145 2.33 -1.19 27.15
N SER A 146 2.90 -1.15 28.34
CA SER A 146 4.11 -0.37 28.61
C SER A 146 5.31 -0.83 27.76
N LYS A 147 5.43 -2.14 27.51
CA LYS A 147 6.45 -2.66 26.60
C LYS A 147 6.22 -2.23 25.17
N ILE A 148 4.98 -2.32 24.68
CA ILE A 148 4.61 -1.89 23.34
C ILE A 148 4.91 -0.39 23.15
N GLU A 149 4.50 0.45 24.09
CA GLU A 149 4.84 1.87 24.05
C GLU A 149 6.36 2.09 23.95
N SER A 150 7.13 1.40 24.77
CA SER A 150 8.59 1.53 24.74
C SER A 150 9.21 1.13 23.39
N ILE A 151 8.60 0.15 22.69
CA ILE A 151 9.02 -0.27 21.34
C ILE A 151 8.67 0.82 20.32
N LEU A 152 7.44 1.34 20.36
CA LEU A 152 6.98 2.36 19.43
C LEU A 152 7.70 3.70 19.57
N TRP A 153 8.27 3.98 20.76
CA TRP A 153 9.15 5.14 20.96
C TRP A 153 10.51 5.00 20.30
N GLY A 154 10.92 3.77 19.95
CA GLY A 154 12.12 3.49 19.18
C GLY A 154 12.00 3.96 17.72
N ASP A 155 13.10 3.92 17.00
CA ASP A 155 13.06 4.20 15.58
C ASP A 155 12.71 2.95 14.75
N PHE A 156 12.48 3.15 13.45
CA PHE A 156 12.11 2.07 12.55
C PHE A 156 13.14 0.94 12.51
N GLU A 157 14.42 1.25 12.68
CA GLU A 157 15.48 0.24 12.70
C GLU A 157 15.44 -0.62 13.97
N ASP A 158 15.04 -0.03 15.11
CA ASP A 158 14.81 -0.77 16.35
C ASP A 158 13.64 -1.76 16.19
N TRP A 159 12.58 -1.37 15.50
CA TRP A 159 11.46 -2.27 15.20
C TRP A 159 11.91 -3.45 14.33
N LEU A 160 12.66 -3.18 13.26
CA LEU A 160 13.17 -4.24 12.38
C LEU A 160 14.07 -5.23 13.16
N LYS A 161 14.91 -4.70 14.04
CA LYS A 161 15.76 -5.52 14.91
C LYS A 161 14.93 -6.41 15.84
N LEU A 162 13.89 -5.87 16.46
CA LEU A 162 12.96 -6.63 17.28
C LEU A 162 12.32 -7.77 16.48
N PHE A 163 11.74 -7.47 15.32
CA PHE A 163 11.09 -8.47 14.48
C PHE A 163 12.05 -9.55 13.99
N LYS A 164 13.27 -9.18 13.64
CA LYS A 164 14.29 -10.12 13.20
C LYS A 164 14.83 -10.97 14.35
N ASP A 165 15.23 -10.34 15.44
CA ASP A 165 15.98 -11.00 16.52
C ASP A 165 15.07 -11.74 17.51
N LYS A 166 13.95 -11.14 17.90
CA LYS A 166 13.02 -11.75 18.86
C LYS A 166 11.93 -12.56 18.16
N PHE A 167 11.34 -12.03 17.10
CA PHE A 167 10.22 -12.70 16.41
C PHE A 167 10.70 -13.67 15.32
N LYS A 168 12.00 -13.62 14.95
CA LYS A 168 12.60 -14.49 13.93
C LYS A 168 11.85 -14.44 12.59
N LEU A 169 11.51 -13.22 12.14
CA LEU A 169 10.90 -12.98 10.84
C LEU A 169 11.97 -12.82 9.76
N SER A 170 11.62 -13.13 8.53
CA SER A 170 12.52 -13.00 7.38
C SER A 170 12.73 -11.55 6.98
N LEU A 171 11.66 -10.75 6.96
CA LEU A 171 11.64 -9.34 6.59
C LEU A 171 12.23 -9.03 5.21
N SER A 172 12.31 -10.01 4.29
CA SER A 172 13.03 -9.86 3.01
C SER A 172 12.58 -8.62 2.23
N TYR A 173 11.28 -8.44 2.06
CA TYR A 173 10.72 -7.30 1.32
C TYR A 173 11.03 -5.96 2.00
N ILE A 174 10.95 -5.92 3.34
CA ILE A 174 11.24 -4.71 4.12
C ILE A 174 12.73 -4.37 4.05
N GLU A 175 13.61 -5.36 4.13
CA GLU A 175 15.06 -5.14 4.04
C GLU A 175 15.48 -4.59 2.67
N GLU A 176 14.87 -5.08 1.58
CA GLU A 176 15.10 -4.56 0.23
C GLU A 176 14.68 -3.10 0.10
N ASN A 177 13.59 -2.71 0.75
CA ASN A 177 13.01 -1.37 0.67
C ASN A 177 13.38 -0.48 1.88
N LYS A 178 14.22 -0.96 2.79
CA LYS A 178 14.60 -0.27 4.03
C LYS A 178 15.07 1.16 3.81
N PRO A 179 15.95 1.49 2.84
CA PRO A 179 16.42 2.85 2.65
C PRO A 179 15.29 3.84 2.33
N MET A 180 14.30 3.40 1.54
CA MET A 180 13.14 4.22 1.18
C MET A 180 12.17 4.36 2.37
N LEU A 181 11.96 3.29 3.13
CA LEU A 181 11.15 3.33 4.36
C LEU A 181 11.75 4.30 5.38
N ILE A 182 13.07 4.24 5.61
CA ILE A 182 13.79 5.18 6.48
C ILE A 182 13.58 6.62 6.00
N GLU A 183 13.68 6.87 4.68
CA GLU A 183 13.47 8.21 4.12
C GLU A 183 12.07 8.72 4.46
N VAL A 184 11.02 7.92 4.28
CA VAL A 184 9.65 8.32 4.58
C VAL A 184 9.47 8.65 6.06
N PHE A 185 10.01 7.83 6.97
CA PHE A 185 10.00 8.11 8.41
C PHE A 185 10.74 9.41 8.76
N GLN A 186 11.93 9.62 8.18
CA GLN A 186 12.72 10.84 8.42
C GLN A 186 12.05 12.08 7.83
N ARG A 187 11.36 11.95 6.68
CA ARG A 187 10.57 13.04 6.09
C ARG A 187 9.41 13.42 6.99
N ARG A 188 8.69 12.46 7.55
CA ARG A 188 7.66 12.77 8.56
C ARG A 188 8.26 13.48 9.78
N ASN A 189 9.41 13.04 10.25
CA ASN A 189 10.04 13.65 11.40
C ASN A 189 10.40 15.13 11.18
N ILE A 190 10.95 15.49 10.01
CA ILE A 190 11.21 16.90 9.72
C ILE A 190 9.92 17.71 9.52
N LEU A 191 8.85 17.12 8.99
CA LEU A 191 7.53 17.78 8.90
C LEU A 191 6.99 18.12 10.29
N VAL A 192 7.03 17.17 11.22
CA VAL A 192 6.48 17.33 12.57
C VAL A 192 7.34 18.26 13.43
N HIS A 193 8.67 18.08 13.40
CA HIS A 193 9.57 18.71 14.37
C HIS A 193 10.35 19.90 13.82
N ASN A 194 10.42 20.04 12.50
CA ASN A 194 11.26 21.07 11.86
C ASN A 194 10.53 21.85 10.75
N GLY A 195 9.20 21.79 10.72
CA GLY A 195 8.38 22.52 9.76
C GLY A 195 8.70 22.18 8.30
N GLY A 196 9.13 20.95 8.03
CA GLY A 196 9.49 20.48 6.70
C GLY A 196 10.89 20.88 6.23
N ARG A 197 11.72 21.48 7.08
CA ARG A 197 13.10 21.86 6.73
C ARG A 197 14.07 20.72 7.02
N VAL A 198 14.90 20.43 6.03
CA VAL A 198 15.98 19.45 6.14
C VAL A 198 16.94 19.85 7.25
N ASN A 199 17.27 18.91 8.11
CA ASN A 199 18.24 19.08 9.19
C ASN A 199 19.40 18.06 9.07
N SER A 200 20.38 18.18 9.93
CA SER A 200 21.56 17.30 9.94
C SER A 200 21.22 15.84 10.19
N ILE A 201 20.18 15.55 10.97
CA ILE A 201 19.71 14.18 11.26
C ILE A 201 19.15 13.54 10.00
N TYR A 202 18.31 14.27 9.24
CA TYR A 202 17.80 13.80 7.96
C TYR A 202 18.94 13.46 7.00
N ILE A 203 19.93 14.37 6.86
CA ILE A 203 21.09 14.15 5.99
C ILE A 203 21.94 12.94 6.44
N ALA A 204 22.05 12.70 7.74
CA ALA A 204 22.83 11.58 8.27
C ALA A 204 22.12 10.22 8.10
N LYS A 205 20.79 10.17 8.27
CA LYS A 205 20.03 8.92 8.25
C LYS A 205 19.53 8.51 6.86
N VAL A 206 19.26 9.46 5.96
CA VAL A 206 18.70 9.19 4.65
C VAL A 206 19.80 8.87 3.64
N ALA A 207 19.63 7.79 2.88
CA ALA A 207 20.57 7.39 1.83
C ALA A 207 20.70 8.47 0.75
N ALA A 208 21.91 8.62 0.20
CA ALA A 208 22.24 9.69 -0.74
C ALA A 208 21.33 9.74 -1.97
N GLU A 209 20.87 8.61 -2.45
CA GLU A 209 19.97 8.48 -3.59
C GLU A 209 18.59 9.12 -3.38
N PHE A 210 18.08 9.15 -2.12
CA PHE A 210 16.80 9.74 -1.78
C PHE A 210 16.88 11.21 -1.36
N ARG A 211 18.07 11.73 -1.10
CA ARG A 211 18.32 13.12 -0.72
C ARG A 211 19.09 13.93 -1.76
N LYS A 212 19.09 13.45 -3.02
CA LYS A 212 19.69 14.19 -4.14
C LYS A 212 19.18 15.62 -4.14
N ASP A 213 20.08 16.56 -4.31
CA ASP A 213 19.80 17.99 -4.40
C ASP A 213 19.19 18.63 -3.12
N LEU A 214 19.20 17.93 -1.97
CA LEU A 214 18.75 18.46 -0.70
C LEU A 214 19.94 18.84 0.20
N SER A 215 19.90 20.08 0.69
CA SER A 215 20.84 20.64 1.65
C SER A 215 20.15 20.99 2.97
N ILE A 216 20.93 21.15 4.05
CA ILE A 216 20.38 21.59 5.33
C ILE A 216 19.70 22.95 5.17
N GLY A 217 18.47 23.05 5.66
CA GLY A 217 17.64 24.26 5.56
C GLY A 217 16.64 24.24 4.40
N ASP A 218 16.83 23.37 3.39
CA ASP A 218 15.90 23.26 2.27
C ASP A 218 14.51 22.80 2.74
N MET A 219 13.47 23.35 2.10
CA MET A 219 12.10 22.97 2.39
C MET A 219 11.71 21.73 1.57
N VAL A 220 11.18 20.72 2.24
CA VAL A 220 10.66 19.50 1.61
C VAL A 220 9.14 19.55 1.60
N ASN A 221 8.57 19.54 0.40
CA ASN A 221 7.13 19.45 0.18
C ASN A 221 6.74 18.04 -0.25
N ILE A 222 5.59 17.56 0.23
CA ILE A 222 5.04 16.28 -0.17
C ILE A 222 4.29 16.48 -1.49
N LYS A 223 4.76 15.79 -2.54
CA LYS A 223 4.08 15.76 -3.84
C LYS A 223 3.11 14.58 -3.89
N PRO A 224 2.03 14.66 -4.68
CA PRO A 224 1.05 13.57 -4.82
C PRO A 224 1.71 12.22 -5.14
N GLN A 225 2.58 12.18 -6.12
CA GLN A 225 3.27 10.95 -6.56
C GLN A 225 4.19 10.38 -5.46
N TYR A 226 4.79 11.26 -4.64
CA TYR A 226 5.59 10.81 -3.51
C TYR A 226 4.70 10.16 -2.44
N LEU A 227 3.55 10.78 -2.13
CA LEU A 227 2.61 10.26 -1.15
C LEU A 227 2.05 8.89 -1.60
N GLU A 228 1.62 8.78 -2.86
CA GLU A 228 1.13 7.53 -3.45
C GLU A 228 2.18 6.42 -3.36
N ARG A 229 3.41 6.70 -3.78
CA ARG A 229 4.52 5.74 -3.66
C ARG A 229 4.81 5.35 -2.21
N SER A 230 4.70 6.27 -1.27
CA SER A 230 4.88 6.00 0.16
C SER A 230 3.77 5.11 0.69
N ILE A 231 2.51 5.37 0.32
CA ILE A 231 1.36 4.55 0.70
C ILE A 231 1.55 3.12 0.18
N ASN A 232 1.82 2.95 -1.11
CA ASN A 232 2.04 1.63 -1.72
C ASN A 232 3.20 0.87 -1.05
N LEU A 233 4.30 1.56 -0.77
CA LEU A 233 5.45 0.97 -0.08
C LEU A 233 5.09 0.47 1.32
N PHE A 234 4.37 1.29 2.09
CA PHE A 234 3.96 0.94 3.45
C PHE A 234 2.96 -0.21 3.44
N GLU A 235 1.95 -0.14 2.61
CA GLU A 235 0.94 -1.17 2.46
C GLU A 235 1.59 -2.53 2.15
N ARG A 236 2.44 -2.60 1.13
CA ARG A 236 3.18 -3.82 0.76
C ARG A 236 4.09 -4.32 1.88
N SER A 237 4.82 -3.43 2.52
CA SER A 237 5.77 -3.79 3.59
C SER A 237 5.05 -4.37 4.81
N PHE A 238 3.99 -3.71 5.25
CA PHE A 238 3.33 -4.08 6.49
C PHE A 238 2.31 -5.20 6.32
N ILE A 239 1.73 -5.40 5.12
CA ILE A 239 0.91 -6.58 4.85
C ILE A 239 1.75 -7.86 4.81
N ILE A 240 2.97 -7.80 4.26
CA ILE A 240 3.90 -8.94 4.28
C ILE A 240 4.38 -9.23 5.71
N LEU A 241 4.69 -8.19 6.50
CA LEU A 241 5.02 -8.34 7.91
C LEU A 241 3.88 -9.04 8.67
N ALA A 242 2.64 -8.60 8.45
CA ALA A 242 1.46 -9.22 9.05
C ALA A 242 1.30 -10.68 8.61
N ALA A 243 1.50 -10.99 7.34
CA ALA A 243 1.43 -12.34 6.82
C ALA A 243 2.49 -13.27 7.44
N GLU A 244 3.74 -12.78 7.61
CA GLU A 244 4.79 -13.53 8.29
C GLU A 244 4.45 -13.80 9.76
N LEU A 245 3.95 -12.79 10.47
CA LEU A 245 3.52 -12.92 11.86
C LEU A 245 2.32 -13.85 12.00
N TRP A 246 1.34 -13.73 11.11
CA TRP A 246 0.17 -14.58 11.13
C TRP A 246 0.53 -16.06 10.96
N LYS A 247 1.46 -16.39 10.09
CA LYS A 247 1.97 -17.78 9.97
C LYS A 247 2.52 -18.34 11.29
N LYS A 248 3.02 -17.50 12.18
CA LYS A 248 3.49 -17.90 13.51
C LYS A 248 2.36 -17.94 14.54
N LEU A 249 1.46 -16.98 14.49
CA LEU A 249 0.35 -16.88 15.42
C LEU A 249 -0.72 -17.96 15.16
N ALA A 250 -0.96 -18.28 13.90
CA ALA A 250 -2.02 -19.17 13.46
C ALA A 250 -1.52 -20.16 12.39
N PRO A 251 -0.71 -21.17 12.77
CA PRO A 251 0.01 -22.02 11.82
C PRO A 251 -0.86 -23.09 11.13
N SER A 252 -2.19 -23.07 11.26
CA SER A 252 -3.07 -24.02 10.58
C SER A 252 -3.12 -23.77 9.06
N ASP A 253 -3.35 -24.83 8.28
CA ASP A 253 -3.45 -24.74 6.82
C ASP A 253 -4.64 -23.89 6.39
N ASP A 254 -5.78 -23.97 7.07
CA ASP A 254 -6.95 -23.13 6.81
C ASP A 254 -6.65 -21.65 6.95
N ASN A 255 -5.87 -21.26 7.96
CA ASN A 255 -5.47 -19.87 8.15
C ASN A 255 -4.49 -19.40 7.09
N ARG A 256 -3.61 -20.27 6.60
CA ARG A 256 -2.69 -19.96 5.52
C ARG A 256 -3.41 -19.79 4.19
N ALA A 257 -4.43 -20.63 3.91
CA ALA A 257 -5.26 -20.53 2.71
C ALA A 257 -6.01 -19.18 2.63
N ARG A 258 -6.35 -18.56 3.77
CA ARG A 258 -6.98 -17.23 3.82
C ARG A 258 -6.11 -16.12 3.21
N LEU A 259 -4.79 -16.28 3.16
CA LEU A 259 -3.93 -15.32 2.46
C LEU A 259 -4.25 -15.24 0.97
N ASN A 260 -4.65 -16.37 0.33
CA ASN A 260 -5.13 -16.36 -1.05
C ASN A 260 -6.42 -15.53 -1.21
N THR A 261 -7.32 -15.60 -0.23
CA THR A 261 -8.54 -14.76 -0.24
C THR A 261 -8.19 -13.28 -0.17
N ILE A 262 -7.29 -12.89 0.74
CA ILE A 262 -6.84 -11.50 0.86
C ILE A 262 -6.16 -11.03 -0.43
N ALA A 263 -5.27 -11.85 -1.01
CA ALA A 263 -4.65 -11.53 -2.29
C ALA A 263 -5.68 -11.36 -3.41
N PHE A 264 -6.72 -12.20 -3.42
CA PHE A 264 -7.82 -12.11 -4.38
C PHE A 264 -8.67 -10.86 -4.19
N ASP A 265 -8.95 -10.45 -2.96
CA ASP A 265 -9.68 -9.22 -2.67
C ASP A 265 -8.91 -7.99 -3.21
N HIS A 266 -7.59 -7.96 -3.02
CA HIS A 266 -6.74 -6.92 -3.62
C HIS A 266 -6.72 -6.96 -5.15
N LEU A 267 -6.78 -8.16 -5.77
CA LEU A 267 -6.93 -8.30 -7.22
C LEU A 267 -8.26 -7.73 -7.72
N CYS A 268 -9.36 -8.01 -7.01
CA CYS A 268 -10.68 -7.48 -7.34
C CYS A 268 -10.75 -5.95 -7.17
N ALA A 269 -10.00 -5.41 -6.21
CA ALA A 269 -9.87 -3.98 -6.00
C ALA A 269 -8.87 -3.28 -6.96
N GLU A 270 -8.27 -4.02 -7.90
CA GLU A 270 -7.23 -3.56 -8.82
C GLU A 270 -5.96 -3.03 -8.11
N ASN A 271 -5.75 -3.43 -6.87
CA ASN A 271 -4.54 -3.11 -6.09
C ASN A 271 -3.42 -4.12 -6.43
N TRP A 272 -2.94 -4.02 -7.68
CA TRP A 272 -2.06 -5.02 -8.28
C TRP A 272 -0.74 -5.20 -7.53
N GLU A 273 -0.16 -4.12 -7.01
CA GLU A 273 1.15 -4.16 -6.33
C GLU A 273 1.07 -4.92 -5.01
N VAL A 274 0.02 -4.72 -4.22
CA VAL A 274 -0.19 -5.46 -2.97
C VAL A 274 -0.53 -6.91 -3.26
N ALA A 275 -1.43 -7.15 -4.22
CA ALA A 275 -1.77 -8.50 -4.66
C ALA A 275 -0.54 -9.26 -5.18
N GLU A 276 0.35 -8.60 -5.93
CA GLU A 276 1.64 -9.17 -6.38
C GLU A 276 2.49 -9.62 -5.19
N SER A 277 2.66 -8.74 -4.21
CA SER A 277 3.51 -9.03 -3.05
C SER A 277 2.98 -10.20 -2.22
N LEU A 278 1.67 -10.23 -1.95
CA LEU A 278 1.01 -11.34 -1.24
C LEU A 278 1.08 -12.63 -2.05
N SER A 279 0.80 -12.59 -3.35
CA SER A 279 0.82 -13.76 -4.22
C SER A 279 2.21 -14.35 -4.33
N TYR A 280 3.25 -13.51 -4.44
CA TYR A 280 4.64 -13.94 -4.40
C TYR A 280 5.00 -14.60 -3.06
N PHE A 281 4.55 -14.03 -1.95
CA PHE A 281 4.73 -14.58 -0.61
C PHE A 281 4.09 -15.97 -0.48
N ILE A 282 2.86 -16.14 -1.01
CA ILE A 282 2.11 -17.41 -0.97
C ILE A 282 2.79 -18.46 -1.86
N MET A 283 3.10 -18.16 -3.11
CA MET A 283 3.71 -19.10 -4.04
C MET A 283 5.09 -19.59 -3.56
N SER A 284 5.81 -18.75 -2.83
CA SER A 284 7.13 -19.06 -2.29
C SER A 284 7.10 -19.93 -1.02
N ASP A 285 5.95 -20.07 -0.36
CA ASP A 285 5.82 -20.83 0.88
C ASP A 285 5.71 -22.33 0.63
N LYS A 286 6.84 -23.03 0.69
CA LYS A 286 6.90 -24.48 0.49
C LYS A 286 6.09 -25.31 1.51
N LYS A 287 5.64 -24.71 2.60
CA LYS A 287 4.80 -25.37 3.63
C LYS A 287 3.32 -25.35 3.29
N LEU A 288 2.91 -24.53 2.33
CA LEU A 288 1.53 -24.52 1.84
C LEU A 288 1.25 -25.73 0.94
N PRO A 289 -0.01 -26.23 0.93
CA PRO A 289 -0.47 -27.18 -0.06
C PRO A 289 -0.17 -26.70 -1.49
N GLU A 290 0.11 -27.65 -2.38
CA GLU A 290 0.46 -27.32 -3.77
C GLU A 290 -0.62 -26.49 -4.45
N LYS A 291 -1.90 -26.83 -4.22
CA LYS A 291 -3.04 -26.09 -4.76
C LYS A 291 -2.99 -24.60 -4.39
N ASP A 292 -2.73 -24.29 -3.11
CA ASP A 292 -2.69 -22.90 -2.64
C ASP A 292 -1.52 -22.13 -3.25
N ARG A 293 -0.37 -22.80 -3.40
CA ARG A 293 0.79 -22.20 -4.08
C ARG A 293 0.54 -21.95 -5.57
N LEU A 294 -0.19 -22.85 -6.23
CA LEU A 294 -0.59 -22.66 -7.63
C LEU A 294 -1.58 -21.51 -7.80
N ILE A 295 -2.54 -21.34 -6.88
CA ILE A 295 -3.41 -20.16 -6.86
C ILE A 295 -2.56 -18.89 -6.70
N GLY A 296 -1.64 -18.88 -5.74
CA GLY A 296 -0.70 -17.76 -5.57
C GLY A 296 0.12 -17.49 -6.84
N THR A 297 0.55 -18.53 -7.55
CA THR A 297 1.29 -18.39 -8.81
C THR A 297 0.45 -17.72 -9.90
N MET A 298 -0.80 -18.19 -10.09
CA MET A 298 -1.72 -17.57 -11.07
C MET A 298 -2.02 -16.11 -10.72
N ASN A 299 -2.23 -15.85 -9.44
CA ASN A 299 -2.47 -14.49 -8.95
C ASN A 299 -1.24 -13.58 -9.16
N TYR A 300 -0.04 -14.08 -8.91
CA TYR A 300 1.20 -13.36 -9.18
C TYR A 300 1.35 -13.02 -10.67
N TRP A 301 1.13 -14.00 -11.54
CA TRP A 301 1.25 -13.82 -13.00
C TRP A 301 0.24 -12.81 -13.55
N GLN A 302 -1.02 -12.86 -13.08
CA GLN A 302 -1.99 -11.88 -13.51
C GLN A 302 -1.65 -10.46 -13.01
N CYS A 303 -1.09 -10.30 -11.80
CA CYS A 303 -0.63 -8.99 -11.33
C CYS A 303 0.40 -8.38 -12.29
N LEU A 304 1.39 -9.18 -12.72
CA LEU A 304 2.39 -8.71 -13.68
C LEU A 304 1.76 -8.37 -15.05
N LYS A 305 0.77 -9.16 -15.50
CA LYS A 305 0.04 -8.86 -16.74
C LYS A 305 -0.68 -7.52 -16.66
N TRP A 306 -1.42 -7.27 -15.58
CA TRP A 306 -2.20 -6.04 -15.44
C TRP A 306 -1.36 -4.79 -15.16
N GLN A 307 -0.13 -4.98 -14.69
CA GLN A 307 0.88 -3.90 -14.55
C GLN A 307 1.70 -3.64 -15.82
N GLY A 308 1.40 -4.33 -16.94
CA GLY A 308 2.15 -4.18 -18.19
C GLY A 308 3.52 -4.87 -18.20
N ARG A 309 3.79 -5.76 -17.26
CA ARG A 309 5.05 -6.51 -17.08
C ARG A 309 4.95 -7.96 -17.57
N PHE A 310 4.00 -8.25 -18.43
CA PHE A 310 3.67 -9.62 -18.85
C PHE A 310 4.84 -10.33 -19.59
N GLU A 311 5.61 -9.57 -20.36
CA GLU A 311 6.72 -10.13 -21.11
C GLU A 311 7.84 -10.69 -20.21
N GLU A 312 7.93 -10.23 -18.96
CA GLU A 312 8.89 -10.79 -17.97
C GLU A 312 8.61 -12.26 -17.65
N ILE A 313 7.37 -12.72 -17.82
CA ILE A 313 6.90 -14.04 -17.37
C ILE A 313 6.26 -14.87 -18.48
N ARG A 314 5.98 -14.32 -19.67
CA ARG A 314 5.29 -15.00 -20.77
C ARG A 314 5.91 -16.37 -21.07
N GLY A 315 7.22 -16.42 -21.30
CA GLY A 315 7.93 -17.67 -21.60
C GLY A 315 7.79 -18.71 -20.50
N HIS A 316 7.85 -18.27 -19.24
CA HIS A 316 7.68 -19.17 -18.10
C HIS A 316 6.24 -19.72 -18.02
N ILE A 317 5.23 -18.93 -18.32
CA ILE A 317 3.83 -19.40 -18.38
C ILE A 317 3.66 -20.40 -19.54
N GLU A 318 4.23 -20.14 -20.72
CA GLU A 318 4.13 -21.02 -21.88
C GLU A 318 4.80 -22.37 -21.66
N GLU A 319 5.92 -22.40 -20.93
CA GLU A 319 6.68 -23.63 -20.62
C GLU A 319 6.11 -24.43 -19.45
N THR A 320 5.25 -23.82 -18.61
CA THR A 320 4.70 -24.52 -17.45
C THR A 320 3.61 -25.50 -17.86
N ASP A 321 3.81 -26.78 -17.53
CA ASP A 321 2.86 -27.85 -17.80
C ASP A 321 1.88 -28.05 -16.64
N PHE A 322 0.61 -27.77 -16.90
CA PHE A 322 -0.52 -27.99 -15.97
C PHE A 322 -1.35 -29.22 -16.32
N SER A 323 -0.91 -30.09 -17.27
CA SER A 323 -1.70 -31.22 -17.74
C SER A 323 -2.03 -32.25 -16.65
N ALA A 324 -1.17 -32.36 -15.62
CA ALA A 324 -1.36 -33.22 -14.45
C ALA A 324 -2.03 -32.52 -13.27
N LYS A 325 -2.46 -31.27 -13.42
CA LYS A 325 -3.12 -30.44 -12.39
C LYS A 325 -4.60 -30.34 -12.65
N ASP A 326 -5.32 -29.63 -11.75
CA ASP A 326 -6.72 -29.34 -11.99
C ASP A 326 -6.86 -28.45 -13.24
N GLU A 327 -7.81 -28.79 -14.11
CA GLU A 327 -8.04 -28.12 -15.39
C GLU A 327 -8.34 -26.63 -15.25
N ILE A 328 -8.71 -26.16 -14.05
CA ILE A 328 -8.87 -24.73 -13.76
C ILE A 328 -7.56 -23.95 -13.95
N PHE A 329 -6.41 -24.57 -13.66
CA PHE A 329 -5.10 -23.93 -13.88
C PHE A 329 -4.75 -23.88 -15.37
N VAL A 330 -5.19 -24.87 -16.16
CA VAL A 330 -5.07 -24.84 -17.63
C VAL A 330 -5.94 -23.71 -18.20
N LEU A 331 -7.17 -23.57 -17.70
CA LEU A 331 -8.08 -22.49 -18.10
C LEU A 331 -7.46 -21.11 -17.77
N ALA A 332 -6.91 -20.96 -16.57
CA ALA A 332 -6.23 -19.74 -16.14
C ALA A 332 -5.01 -19.43 -17.02
N GLN A 333 -4.22 -20.44 -17.38
CA GLN A 333 -3.08 -20.31 -18.29
C GLN A 333 -3.53 -19.81 -19.69
N PHE A 334 -4.62 -20.37 -20.24
CA PHE A 334 -5.17 -19.89 -21.51
C PHE A 334 -5.60 -18.43 -21.44
N ALA A 335 -6.25 -18.03 -20.34
CA ALA A 335 -6.64 -16.65 -20.13
C ALA A 335 -5.43 -15.69 -20.02
N LEU A 336 -4.38 -16.09 -19.33
CA LEU A 336 -3.16 -15.30 -19.24
C LEU A 336 -2.45 -15.14 -20.58
N LEU A 337 -2.45 -16.17 -21.41
CA LEU A 337 -1.81 -16.20 -22.72
C LEU A 337 -2.70 -15.66 -23.85
N ASP A 338 -3.90 -15.14 -23.56
CA ASP A 338 -4.89 -14.67 -24.52
C ASP A 338 -5.28 -15.73 -25.58
N LYS A 339 -5.26 -17.01 -25.17
CA LYS A 339 -5.66 -18.17 -25.99
C LYS A 339 -7.18 -18.37 -25.91
N ASN A 340 -7.94 -17.40 -26.43
CA ASN A 340 -9.39 -17.35 -26.28
C ASN A 340 -10.10 -18.59 -26.84
N LYS A 341 -9.64 -19.11 -27.98
CA LYS A 341 -10.24 -20.30 -28.60
C LYS A 341 -10.13 -21.53 -27.71
N GLU A 342 -8.94 -21.78 -27.16
CA GLU A 342 -8.67 -22.89 -26.26
C GLU A 342 -9.42 -22.71 -24.95
N PHE A 343 -9.50 -21.47 -24.44
CA PHE A 343 -10.26 -21.12 -23.26
C PHE A 343 -11.74 -21.49 -23.42
N PHE A 344 -12.42 -21.00 -24.47
CA PHE A 344 -13.84 -21.29 -24.69
C PHE A 344 -14.15 -22.73 -25.07
N ASN A 345 -13.19 -23.49 -25.58
CA ASN A 345 -13.35 -24.92 -25.80
C ASN A 345 -13.38 -25.70 -24.46
N LEU A 346 -12.71 -25.20 -23.42
CA LEU A 346 -12.62 -25.87 -22.12
C LEU A 346 -13.77 -25.48 -21.17
N VAL A 347 -14.29 -24.26 -21.27
CA VAL A 347 -15.32 -23.70 -20.36
C VAL A 347 -16.56 -24.58 -20.22
N PRO A 348 -17.23 -25.12 -21.30
CA PRO A 348 -18.44 -25.91 -21.15
C PRO A 348 -18.24 -27.11 -20.22
N ARG A 349 -17.15 -27.83 -20.40
CA ARG A 349 -16.81 -29.01 -19.61
C ARG A 349 -16.58 -28.65 -18.13
N LEU A 350 -15.96 -27.51 -17.85
CA LEU A 350 -15.72 -27.06 -16.48
C LEU A 350 -17.01 -26.58 -15.78
N LEU A 351 -17.92 -25.97 -16.52
CA LEU A 351 -19.26 -25.61 -16.02
C LEU A 351 -20.11 -26.86 -15.73
N GLU A 352 -20.15 -27.84 -16.67
CA GLU A 352 -20.86 -29.11 -16.48
C GLU A 352 -20.35 -29.91 -15.28
N SER A 353 -19.04 -29.85 -15.02
CA SER A 353 -18.42 -30.53 -13.86
C SER A 353 -18.47 -29.71 -12.57
N ASN A 354 -19.09 -28.55 -12.57
CA ASN A 354 -19.14 -27.59 -11.45
C ASN A 354 -17.75 -27.20 -10.89
N LYS A 355 -16.72 -27.20 -11.74
CA LYS A 355 -15.38 -26.74 -11.38
C LYS A 355 -15.25 -25.22 -11.42
N ILE A 356 -16.05 -24.57 -12.26
CA ILE A 356 -16.25 -23.12 -12.31
C ILE A 356 -17.73 -22.82 -12.42
N THR A 357 -18.12 -21.61 -12.09
CA THR A 357 -19.48 -21.09 -12.20
C THR A 357 -19.53 -19.93 -13.19
N HIS A 358 -20.73 -19.51 -13.59
CA HIS A 358 -20.90 -18.28 -14.38
C HIS A 358 -20.44 -17.04 -13.60
N ASP A 359 -20.61 -17.04 -12.27
CA ASP A 359 -20.10 -15.97 -11.40
C ASP A 359 -18.57 -15.91 -11.44
N ASP A 360 -17.87 -17.06 -11.42
CA ASP A 360 -16.40 -17.07 -11.53
C ASP A 360 -15.93 -16.47 -12.85
N LEU A 361 -16.62 -16.79 -13.97
CA LEU A 361 -16.31 -16.21 -15.27
C LEU A 361 -16.52 -14.69 -15.31
N SER A 362 -17.52 -14.20 -14.58
CA SER A 362 -17.86 -12.78 -14.52
C SER A 362 -17.00 -11.99 -13.56
N LEU A 363 -16.59 -12.59 -12.42
CA LEU A 363 -15.97 -11.88 -11.32
C LEU A 363 -14.43 -12.02 -11.28
N TRP A 364 -13.90 -13.17 -11.73
CA TRP A 364 -12.46 -13.38 -11.56
C TRP A 364 -11.60 -12.44 -12.41
N PRO A 365 -10.70 -11.67 -11.80
CA PRO A 365 -9.88 -10.67 -12.51
C PRO A 365 -9.02 -11.28 -13.64
N ILE A 366 -8.61 -12.55 -13.50
CA ILE A 366 -7.83 -13.26 -14.52
C ILE A 366 -8.54 -13.39 -15.87
N PHE A 367 -9.88 -13.34 -15.88
CA PHE A 367 -10.70 -13.43 -17.11
C PHE A 367 -11.06 -12.06 -17.69
N ARG A 368 -10.42 -10.98 -17.23
CA ARG A 368 -10.69 -9.61 -17.66
C ARG A 368 -10.64 -9.43 -19.18
N GLU A 369 -9.62 -9.96 -19.85
CA GLU A 369 -9.47 -9.85 -21.30
C GLU A 369 -10.39 -10.83 -22.04
N ILE A 370 -10.62 -12.01 -21.48
CA ILE A 370 -11.57 -13.00 -22.02
C ILE A 370 -12.99 -12.42 -22.13
N ARG A 371 -13.41 -11.61 -21.14
CA ARG A 371 -14.73 -10.96 -21.15
C ARG A 371 -14.95 -9.97 -22.29
N LYS A 372 -13.87 -9.53 -22.97
CA LYS A 372 -13.96 -8.66 -24.16
C LYS A 372 -14.21 -9.44 -25.45
N ASP A 373 -14.06 -10.76 -25.43
CA ASP A 373 -14.28 -11.61 -26.60
C ASP A 373 -15.79 -11.75 -26.87
N PRO A 374 -16.29 -11.59 -28.14
CA PRO A 374 -17.69 -11.73 -28.46
C PRO A 374 -18.30 -13.08 -28.05
N ILE A 375 -17.52 -14.16 -28.02
CA ILE A 375 -17.98 -15.49 -27.59
C ILE A 375 -18.43 -15.49 -26.14
N TYR A 376 -17.85 -14.61 -25.30
CA TYR A 376 -18.22 -14.50 -23.90
C TYR A 376 -19.70 -14.16 -23.68
N LEU A 377 -20.34 -13.47 -24.62
CA LEU A 377 -21.78 -13.14 -24.54
C LEU A 377 -22.68 -14.38 -24.37
N ASN A 378 -22.24 -15.54 -24.86
CA ASN A 378 -22.97 -16.81 -24.71
C ASN A 378 -22.95 -17.35 -23.27
N TYR A 379 -22.12 -16.78 -22.38
CA TYR A 379 -21.93 -17.18 -20.99
C TYR A 379 -22.43 -16.13 -19.97
N GLN A 380 -23.04 -15.06 -20.47
CA GLN A 380 -23.67 -14.02 -19.63
C GLN A 380 -25.13 -14.43 -19.38
N GLN A 381 -25.36 -15.40 -18.50
CA GLN A 381 -26.73 -15.77 -18.09
C GLN A 381 -26.90 -15.61 -16.58
#